data_49499139f27578b28b862671b7bb5384
#
_entry.id   49499139f27578b28b862671b7bb5384
#
_cell.length_a   1.000
_cell.length_b   1.000
_cell.length_c   1.000
_cell.angle_alpha   90.00
_cell.angle_beta   90.00
_cell.angle_gamma   90.00
#
_symmetry.space_group_name_H-M   'P 1'
#
loop_
_entity.id
_entity.type
_entity.pdbx_description
1 polymer ?
#
loop_
_entity_poly.entity_id
_entity_poly.type
_entity_poly.pdbx_seq_one_letter_code
_entity_poly.pdbx_strand_id
1 'polypeptide(L)'
;MIGDNNILATSWEHQELVVTKLVNFGREIDINSGFDVRFFQERHKHLYSRLKLAYWRFAFDSMEVEADVRRVAAMMRANGLDRHRVTFYCLIGFPGTTPEECFYRLDTIIQLGMAPYPMRFWPLNSLNRKYVAPGWTKDLLYRMSMYYQTPYLWMSDSWKNFRPGKKVPKADTQQAKLMEESLQ
;
A
#
# COMPACT_ATOMS: atom_id res chain seq x y z
N MET A 1 -11.36 -10.19 8.69
CA MET A 1 -11.18 -8.80 8.24
C MET A 1 -11.74 -7.87 9.30
N ILE A 2 -10.99 -6.83 9.64
CA ILE A 2 -11.43 -5.75 10.53
C ILE A 2 -11.64 -4.52 9.66
N GLY A 3 -12.85 -3.94 9.74
CA GLY A 3 -13.28 -2.80 8.95
C GLY A 3 -13.53 -1.57 9.83
N ASP A 4 -12.58 -1.20 10.68
CA ASP A 4 -12.63 0.05 11.43
C ASP A 4 -12.06 1.19 10.57
N ASN A 5 -12.62 2.39 10.69
CA ASN A 5 -12.13 3.55 9.91
C ASN A 5 -10.72 3.98 10.31
N ASN A 6 -10.43 4.04 11.61
CA ASN A 6 -9.09 4.37 12.13
C ASN A 6 -8.92 3.87 13.57
N ILE A 7 -8.49 2.64 13.73
CA ILE A 7 -8.31 2.04 15.06
C ILE A 7 -7.29 2.80 15.91
N LEU A 8 -6.30 3.45 15.30
CA LEU A 8 -5.29 4.22 16.03
C LEU A 8 -5.82 5.52 16.64
N ALA A 9 -7.01 5.97 16.22
CA ALA A 9 -7.68 7.12 16.83
C ALA A 9 -8.46 6.77 18.11
N THR A 10 -8.55 5.48 18.46
CA THR A 10 -9.19 5.02 19.70
C THR A 10 -8.24 5.10 20.89
N SER A 11 -8.76 4.94 22.11
CA SER A 11 -7.90 4.91 23.30
C SER A 11 -6.94 3.70 23.26
N TRP A 12 -5.81 3.83 23.95
CA TRP A 12 -4.82 2.76 24.04
C TRP A 12 -5.41 1.48 24.65
N GLU A 13 -6.20 1.62 25.71
CA GLU A 13 -6.88 0.52 26.40
C GLU A 13 -7.82 -0.23 25.46
N HIS A 14 -8.52 0.50 24.58
CA HIS A 14 -9.39 -0.11 23.59
C HIS A 14 -8.57 -0.93 22.57
N GLN A 15 -7.45 -0.38 22.09
CA GLN A 15 -6.57 -1.09 21.16
C GLN A 15 -6.01 -2.37 21.79
N GLU A 16 -5.53 -2.32 23.04
CA GLU A 16 -5.06 -3.49 23.76
C GLU A 16 -6.15 -4.56 23.95
N LEU A 17 -7.36 -4.13 24.31
CA LEU A 17 -8.51 -5.04 24.44
C LEU A 17 -8.82 -5.74 23.12
N VAL A 18 -8.88 -4.99 22.02
CA VAL A 18 -9.13 -5.55 20.68
C VAL A 18 -8.05 -6.54 20.28
N VAL A 19 -6.78 -6.16 20.43
CA VAL A 19 -5.65 -7.05 20.10
C VAL A 19 -5.68 -8.31 20.96
N THR A 20 -5.94 -8.22 22.25
CA THR A 20 -6.01 -9.38 23.14
C THR A 20 -7.12 -10.35 22.72
N LYS A 21 -8.30 -9.84 22.39
CA LYS A 21 -9.40 -10.68 21.87
C LYS A 21 -9.05 -11.36 20.57
N LEU A 22 -8.39 -10.66 19.66
CA LEU A 22 -7.98 -11.20 18.35
C LEU A 22 -6.85 -12.23 18.44
N VAL A 23 -5.91 -12.03 19.37
CA VAL A 23 -4.88 -13.06 19.68
C VAL A 23 -5.53 -14.35 20.13
N ASN A 24 -6.52 -14.26 21.05
CA ASN A 24 -7.27 -15.44 21.52
C ASN A 24 -8.11 -16.10 20.42
N PHE A 25 -8.54 -15.34 19.41
CA PHE A 25 -9.23 -15.89 18.25
C PHE A 25 -8.30 -16.76 17.37
N GLY A 26 -6.99 -16.55 17.41
CA GLY A 26 -5.94 -17.42 16.86
C GLY A 26 -5.84 -17.50 15.35
N ARG A 27 -6.67 -16.76 14.59
CA ARG A 27 -6.69 -16.78 13.13
C ARG A 27 -5.89 -15.64 12.53
N GLU A 28 -5.58 -15.74 11.24
CA GLU A 28 -5.01 -14.63 10.47
C GLU A 28 -6.00 -13.45 10.41
N ILE A 29 -5.46 -12.26 10.62
CA ILE A 29 -6.20 -11.00 10.70
C ILE A 29 -5.78 -10.10 9.54
N ASP A 30 -6.75 -9.54 8.85
CA ASP A 30 -6.55 -8.45 7.88
C ASP A 30 -7.23 -7.17 8.40
N ILE A 31 -6.41 -6.15 8.70
CA ILE A 31 -6.86 -4.79 9.03
C ILE A 31 -6.94 -4.02 7.72
N ASN A 32 -8.05 -4.23 7.00
CA ASN A 32 -8.19 -3.75 5.62
C ASN A 32 -8.30 -2.22 5.49
N SER A 33 -8.76 -1.51 6.53
CA SER A 33 -8.73 -0.04 6.57
C SER A 33 -7.32 0.55 6.64
N GLY A 34 -6.35 -0.27 7.07
CA GLY A 34 -4.96 0.16 7.27
C GLY A 34 -4.76 0.96 8.56
N PHE A 35 -3.51 1.29 8.82
CA PHE A 35 -3.08 2.13 9.93
C PHE A 35 -2.76 3.54 9.43
N ASP A 36 -3.18 4.54 10.16
CA ASP A 36 -2.87 5.93 9.87
C ASP A 36 -1.40 6.23 10.22
N VAL A 37 -0.60 6.57 9.22
CA VAL A 37 0.85 6.82 9.37
C VAL A 37 1.16 7.93 10.37
N ARG A 38 0.27 8.93 10.54
CA ARG A 38 0.44 10.06 11.45
C ARG A 38 0.46 9.63 12.91
N PHE A 39 -0.32 8.61 13.24
CA PHE A 39 -0.45 8.10 14.62
C PHE A 39 0.40 6.84 14.87
N PHE A 40 0.85 6.16 13.82
CA PHE A 40 1.57 4.91 13.97
C PHE A 40 2.98 5.12 14.55
N GLN A 41 3.27 4.44 15.66
CA GLN A 41 4.52 4.51 16.44
C GLN A 41 5.04 3.11 16.76
N GLU A 42 6.26 2.99 17.28
CA GLU A 42 6.87 1.70 17.71
C GLU A 42 5.97 0.91 18.67
N ARG A 43 5.32 1.58 19.61
CA ARG A 43 4.38 0.91 20.53
C ARG A 43 3.23 0.23 19.80
N HIS A 44 2.71 0.82 18.71
CA HIS A 44 1.64 0.23 17.91
C HIS A 44 2.18 -0.96 17.12
N LYS A 45 3.38 -0.83 16.52
CA LYS A 45 4.05 -1.95 15.86
C LYS A 45 4.22 -3.13 16.82
N HIS A 46 4.70 -2.87 18.04
CA HIS A 46 4.85 -3.90 19.07
C HIS A 46 3.50 -4.55 19.44
N LEU A 47 2.48 -3.75 19.73
CA LEU A 47 1.15 -4.23 20.09
C LEU A 47 0.55 -5.13 18.98
N TYR A 48 0.50 -4.62 17.75
CA TYR A 48 -0.13 -5.32 16.63
C TYR A 48 0.69 -6.49 16.08
N SER A 49 2.01 -6.56 16.38
CA SER A 49 2.83 -7.74 16.05
C SER A 49 2.43 -9.00 16.81
N ARG A 50 1.64 -8.88 17.89
CA ARG A 50 1.04 -10.02 18.59
C ARG A 50 -0.01 -10.75 17.74
N LEU A 51 -0.54 -10.10 16.71
CA LEU A 51 -1.50 -10.66 15.76
C LEU A 51 -0.78 -11.39 14.62
N LYS A 52 -1.43 -12.41 14.08
CA LYS A 52 -1.06 -13.00 12.80
C LYS A 52 -1.62 -12.11 11.68
N LEU A 53 -1.00 -10.94 11.44
CA LEU A 53 -1.44 -10.05 10.39
C LEU A 53 -1.14 -10.64 9.01
N ALA A 54 -2.11 -10.60 8.10
CA ALA A 54 -1.90 -10.92 6.70
C ALA A 54 -0.92 -9.92 6.06
N TYR A 55 -1.21 -8.64 6.28
CA TYR A 55 -0.39 -7.52 5.80
C TYR A 55 -0.43 -6.36 6.79
N TRP A 56 0.65 -5.58 6.80
CA TRP A 56 0.67 -4.24 7.37
C TRP A 56 0.23 -3.26 6.28
N ARG A 57 -0.88 -2.58 6.50
CA ARG A 57 -1.47 -1.67 5.52
C ARG A 57 -1.44 -0.26 6.04
N PHE A 58 -0.98 0.66 5.21
CA PHE A 58 -0.90 2.08 5.47
C PHE A 58 -1.50 2.85 4.30
N ALA A 59 -1.57 4.19 4.38
CA ALA A 59 -2.00 5.03 3.27
C ALA A 59 -0.99 6.17 3.01
N PHE A 60 -0.83 6.52 1.74
CA PHE A 60 -0.11 7.70 1.27
C PHE A 60 -0.99 8.46 0.27
N ASP A 61 -2.02 9.13 0.79
CA ASP A 61 -3.04 9.79 -0.03
C ASP A 61 -2.82 11.30 -0.20
N SER A 62 -1.93 11.92 0.59
CA SER A 62 -1.56 13.33 0.51
C SER A 62 -0.06 13.50 0.72
N MET A 63 0.54 14.47 0.03
CA MET A 63 1.95 14.86 0.21
C MET A 63 2.25 15.37 1.62
N GLU A 64 1.25 15.87 2.34
CA GLU A 64 1.38 16.35 3.72
C GLU A 64 1.86 15.27 4.70
N VAL A 65 1.57 14.00 4.42
CA VAL A 65 1.97 12.88 5.28
C VAL A 65 3.25 12.18 4.82
N GLU A 66 3.96 12.71 3.83
CA GLU A 66 5.16 12.06 3.27
C GLU A 66 6.24 11.77 4.34
N ALA A 67 6.49 12.72 5.23
CA ALA A 67 7.46 12.54 6.31
C ALA A 67 7.08 11.35 7.22
N ASP A 68 5.80 11.20 7.55
CA ASP A 68 5.29 10.07 8.34
C ASP A 68 5.38 8.75 7.58
N VAL A 69 5.07 8.76 6.28
CA VAL A 69 5.23 7.58 5.41
C VAL A 69 6.67 7.10 5.42
N ARG A 70 7.65 8.00 5.23
CA ARG A 70 9.08 7.67 5.26
C ARG A 70 9.51 7.14 6.62
N ARG A 71 9.05 7.75 7.71
CA ARG A 71 9.31 7.31 9.09
C ARG A 71 8.76 5.90 9.33
N VAL A 72 7.50 5.65 8.95
CA VAL A 72 6.87 4.33 9.12
C VAL A 72 7.56 3.28 8.26
N ALA A 73 7.87 3.57 7.00
CA ALA A 73 8.58 2.64 6.13
C ALA A 73 9.97 2.27 6.70
N ALA A 74 10.72 3.26 7.20
CA ALA A 74 12.02 3.01 7.86
C ALA A 74 11.87 2.12 9.10
N MET A 75 10.86 2.38 9.93
CA MET A 75 10.52 1.55 11.10
C MET A 75 10.21 0.11 10.67
N MET A 76 9.39 -0.09 9.65
CA MET A 76 9.03 -1.43 9.19
C MET A 76 10.25 -2.18 8.66
N ARG A 77 11.12 -1.52 7.88
CA ARG A 77 12.38 -2.11 7.39
C ARG A 77 13.35 -2.48 8.52
N ALA A 78 13.51 -1.61 9.52
CA ALA A 78 14.34 -1.90 10.69
C ALA A 78 13.86 -3.14 11.46
N ASN A 79 12.57 -3.52 11.28
CA ASN A 79 11.97 -4.72 11.85
C ASN A 79 11.92 -5.91 10.86
N GLY A 80 12.67 -5.87 9.77
CA GLY A 80 12.75 -6.95 8.77
C GLY A 80 11.49 -7.11 7.91
N LEU A 81 10.66 -6.07 7.81
CA LEU A 81 9.42 -6.08 7.03
C LEU A 81 9.60 -5.25 5.75
N ASP A 82 9.18 -5.81 4.63
CA ASP A 82 9.33 -5.23 3.30
C ASP A 82 8.04 -5.32 2.47
N ARG A 83 8.16 -5.13 1.14
CA ARG A 83 7.05 -5.20 0.18
C ARG A 83 6.21 -6.49 0.22
N HIS A 84 6.73 -7.59 0.76
CA HIS A 84 5.98 -8.84 0.87
C HIS A 84 4.97 -8.83 2.02
N ARG A 85 5.17 -7.94 2.98
CA ARG A 85 4.35 -7.83 4.19
C ARG A 85 3.78 -6.45 4.43
N VAL A 86 4.29 -5.40 3.74
CA VAL A 86 3.89 -4.00 3.95
C VAL A 86 3.37 -3.40 2.66
N THR A 87 2.16 -2.88 2.71
CA THR A 87 1.47 -2.26 1.58
C THR A 87 1.06 -0.83 1.94
N PHE A 88 1.29 0.10 1.02
CA PHE A 88 0.76 1.45 1.12
C PHE A 88 -0.32 1.67 0.06
N TYR A 89 -1.52 1.97 0.50
CA TYR A 89 -2.59 2.47 -0.36
C TYR A 89 -2.25 3.86 -0.86
N CYS A 90 -2.58 4.14 -2.10
CA CYS A 90 -2.43 5.46 -2.71
C CYS A 90 -3.68 5.76 -3.53
N LEU A 91 -4.47 6.73 -3.09
CA LEU A 91 -5.67 7.16 -3.80
C LEU A 91 -5.28 7.83 -5.11
N ILE A 92 -5.81 7.34 -6.24
CA ILE A 92 -5.58 7.88 -7.58
C ILE A 92 -6.89 8.35 -8.20
N GLY A 93 -6.84 9.42 -9.00
CA GLY A 93 -8.04 9.97 -9.66
C GLY A 93 -8.96 10.73 -8.71
N PHE A 94 -8.46 11.22 -7.57
CA PHE A 94 -9.21 12.08 -6.67
C PHE A 94 -9.24 13.52 -7.22
N PRO A 95 -10.38 14.25 -7.09
CA PRO A 95 -10.45 15.66 -7.48
C PRO A 95 -9.36 16.50 -6.78
N GLY A 96 -8.64 17.30 -7.56
CA GLY A 96 -7.57 18.14 -7.03
C GLY A 96 -6.19 17.47 -6.94
N THR A 97 -6.07 16.16 -7.22
CA THR A 97 -4.78 15.50 -7.37
C THR A 97 -4.37 15.40 -8.84
N THR A 98 -3.06 15.48 -9.11
CA THR A 98 -2.52 15.29 -10.45
C THR A 98 -1.97 13.89 -10.67
N PRO A 99 -1.90 13.40 -11.91
CA PRO A 99 -1.22 12.15 -12.22
C PRO A 99 0.24 12.13 -11.75
N GLU A 100 0.96 13.23 -11.91
CA GLU A 100 2.38 13.38 -11.55
C GLU A 100 2.58 13.21 -10.04
N GLU A 101 1.72 13.82 -9.22
CA GLU A 101 1.74 13.64 -7.77
C GLU A 101 1.48 12.19 -7.39
N CYS A 102 0.52 11.53 -8.05
CA CYS A 102 0.24 10.12 -7.79
C CYS A 102 1.40 9.20 -8.20
N PHE A 103 2.05 9.47 -9.33
CA PHE A 103 3.28 8.76 -9.72
C PHE A 103 4.38 8.93 -8.68
N TYR A 104 4.61 10.16 -8.25
CA TYR A 104 5.61 10.45 -7.21
C TYR A 104 5.37 9.64 -5.94
N ARG A 105 4.13 9.60 -5.45
CA ARG A 105 3.76 8.85 -4.24
C ARG A 105 3.97 7.34 -4.42
N LEU A 106 3.51 6.78 -5.54
CA LEU A 106 3.65 5.36 -5.84
C LEU A 106 5.12 4.93 -6.01
N ASP A 107 5.91 5.72 -6.74
CA ASP A 107 7.34 5.47 -6.92
C ASP A 107 8.12 5.63 -5.61
N THR A 108 7.75 6.60 -4.78
CA THR A 108 8.32 6.76 -3.43
C THR A 108 8.10 5.51 -2.58
N ILE A 109 6.90 4.92 -2.60
CA ILE A 109 6.62 3.67 -1.87
C ILE A 109 7.55 2.55 -2.33
N ILE A 110 7.76 2.40 -3.64
CA ILE A 110 8.69 1.40 -4.20
C ILE A 110 10.13 1.66 -3.73
N GLN A 111 10.59 2.91 -3.81
CA GLN A 111 11.95 3.31 -3.38
C GLN A 111 12.17 3.05 -1.89
N LEU A 112 11.12 3.15 -1.08
CA LEU A 112 11.15 2.81 0.34
C LEU A 112 11.18 1.29 0.60
N GLY A 113 11.12 0.45 -0.44
CA GLY A 113 11.12 -1.01 -0.33
C GLY A 113 9.77 -1.61 0.07
N MET A 114 8.67 -0.87 -0.14
CA MET A 114 7.31 -1.27 0.20
C MET A 114 6.48 -1.54 -1.06
N ALA A 115 5.31 -2.20 -0.90
CA ALA A 115 4.40 -2.45 -2.00
C ALA A 115 3.41 -1.28 -2.16
N PRO A 116 3.37 -0.62 -3.30
CA PRO A 116 2.31 0.35 -3.60
C PRO A 116 1.01 -0.36 -3.96
N TYR A 117 -0.12 0.22 -3.57
CA TYR A 117 -1.43 -0.26 -3.99
C TYR A 117 -2.32 0.92 -4.41
N PRO A 118 -2.39 1.27 -5.70
CA PRO A 118 -3.25 2.34 -6.18
C PRO A 118 -4.72 1.96 -6.00
N MET A 119 -5.46 2.82 -5.30
CA MET A 119 -6.91 2.75 -5.13
C MET A 119 -7.58 3.82 -5.97
N ARG A 120 -8.38 3.41 -6.94
CA ARG A 120 -9.11 4.37 -7.77
C ARG A 120 -10.25 5.01 -6.99
N PHE A 121 -10.29 6.34 -7.00
CA PHE A 121 -11.38 7.11 -6.41
C PHE A 121 -12.70 6.89 -7.13
N TRP A 122 -13.77 6.75 -6.35
CA TRP A 122 -15.16 6.73 -6.79
C TRP A 122 -16.00 7.59 -5.85
N PRO A 123 -16.78 8.57 -6.38
CA PRO A 123 -17.71 9.31 -5.54
C PRO A 123 -18.72 8.37 -4.89
N LEU A 124 -18.96 8.56 -3.60
CA LEU A 124 -19.84 7.68 -2.81
C LEU A 124 -21.30 7.69 -3.30
N ASN A 125 -21.72 8.79 -3.93
CA ASN A 125 -23.06 8.97 -4.50
C ASN A 125 -23.17 8.49 -5.95
N SER A 126 -22.12 7.90 -6.53
CA SER A 126 -22.10 7.39 -7.90
C SER A 126 -22.41 5.90 -7.94
N LEU A 127 -23.54 5.53 -8.50
CA LEU A 127 -23.93 4.13 -8.72
C LEU A 127 -23.15 3.45 -9.85
N ASN A 128 -22.54 4.24 -10.72
CA ASN A 128 -21.74 3.73 -11.82
C ASN A 128 -20.25 4.07 -11.63
N ARG A 129 -19.40 3.09 -11.88
CA ARG A 129 -17.92 3.26 -11.78
C ARG A 129 -17.35 3.92 -13.06
N LYS A 130 -17.96 5.02 -13.53
CA LYS A 130 -17.55 5.73 -14.75
C LYS A 130 -16.87 7.07 -14.47
N TYR A 131 -16.82 7.49 -13.22
CA TYR A 131 -16.24 8.77 -12.84
C TYR A 131 -14.75 8.85 -13.22
N VAL A 132 -14.37 10.00 -13.75
CA VAL A 132 -12.98 10.38 -14.05
C VAL A 132 -12.82 11.83 -13.65
N ALA A 133 -11.91 12.13 -12.75
CA ALA A 133 -11.65 13.49 -12.29
C ALA A 133 -11.01 14.35 -13.40
N PRO A 134 -11.17 15.68 -13.38
CA PRO A 134 -10.44 16.58 -14.28
C PRO A 134 -8.93 16.30 -14.24
N GLY A 135 -8.26 16.36 -15.39
CA GLY A 135 -6.85 16.05 -15.54
C GLY A 135 -6.51 14.55 -15.63
N TRP A 136 -7.49 13.67 -15.47
CA TRP A 136 -7.32 12.22 -15.59
C TRP A 136 -7.98 11.65 -16.84
N THR A 137 -7.51 10.47 -17.26
CA THR A 137 -8.18 9.67 -18.30
C THR A 137 -8.48 8.28 -17.79
N LYS A 138 -9.47 7.62 -18.38
CA LYS A 138 -9.80 6.22 -18.05
C LYS A 138 -8.61 5.30 -18.30
N ASP A 139 -7.91 5.50 -19.41
CA ASP A 139 -6.74 4.71 -19.78
C ASP A 139 -5.59 4.87 -18.76
N LEU A 140 -5.29 6.11 -18.39
CA LEU A 140 -4.25 6.39 -17.39
C LEU A 140 -4.55 5.73 -16.05
N LEU A 141 -5.79 5.88 -15.54
CA LEU A 141 -6.22 5.25 -14.29
C LEU A 141 -6.12 3.72 -14.35
N TYR A 142 -6.53 3.13 -15.48
CA TYR A 142 -6.45 1.68 -15.68
C TYR A 142 -5.00 1.20 -15.73
N ARG A 143 -4.16 1.87 -16.53
CA ARG A 143 -2.75 1.50 -16.67
C ARG A 143 -1.98 1.67 -15.35
N MET A 144 -2.20 2.77 -14.63
CA MET A 144 -1.58 3.01 -13.33
C MET A 144 -1.97 1.92 -12.32
N SER A 145 -3.25 1.56 -12.25
CA SER A 145 -3.72 0.47 -11.40
C SER A 145 -3.03 -0.86 -11.78
N MET A 146 -3.03 -1.22 -13.06
CA MET A 146 -2.44 -2.48 -13.52
C MET A 146 -0.94 -2.56 -13.25
N TYR A 147 -0.20 -1.49 -13.51
CA TYR A 147 1.24 -1.47 -13.34
C TYR A 147 1.64 -1.61 -11.87
N TYR A 148 1.12 -0.74 -11.00
CA TYR A 148 1.56 -0.69 -9.61
C TYR A 148 0.94 -1.78 -8.71
N GLN A 149 -0.22 -2.34 -9.06
CA GLN A 149 -0.78 -3.50 -8.34
C GLN A 149 -0.08 -4.83 -8.68
N THR A 150 0.78 -4.83 -9.69
CA THR A 150 1.47 -6.03 -10.15
C THR A 150 2.97 -5.90 -9.89
N PRO A 151 3.49 -6.42 -8.76
CA PRO A 151 4.91 -6.26 -8.38
C PRO A 151 5.87 -6.65 -9.49
N TYR A 152 5.59 -7.74 -10.20
CA TYR A 152 6.42 -8.20 -11.31
C TYR A 152 6.61 -7.10 -12.39
N LEU A 153 5.60 -6.28 -12.68
CA LEU A 153 5.69 -5.25 -13.73
C LEU A 153 6.67 -4.15 -13.34
N TRP A 154 6.53 -3.53 -12.16
CA TRP A 154 7.41 -2.44 -11.76
C TRP A 154 8.79 -2.90 -11.30
N MET A 155 8.98 -4.20 -11.03
CA MET A 155 10.29 -4.80 -10.77
C MET A 155 11.05 -5.12 -12.05
N SER A 156 10.37 -5.47 -13.16
CA SER A 156 11.00 -5.96 -14.40
C SER A 156 11.02 -4.93 -15.53
N ASP A 157 10.15 -3.92 -15.50
CA ASP A 157 10.03 -2.95 -16.59
C ASP A 157 9.66 -1.55 -16.05
N SER A 158 9.99 -0.53 -16.82
CA SER A 158 9.64 0.86 -16.48
C SER A 158 8.21 1.19 -16.91
N TRP A 159 7.57 2.13 -16.21
CA TRP A 159 6.29 2.68 -16.62
C TRP A 159 6.26 3.15 -18.08
N LYS A 160 7.35 3.72 -18.58
CA LYS A 160 7.45 4.22 -19.97
C LYS A 160 7.23 3.13 -21.00
N ASN A 161 7.66 1.91 -20.71
CA ASN A 161 7.57 0.75 -21.61
C ASN A 161 6.27 -0.03 -21.41
N PHE A 162 5.62 0.13 -20.27
CA PHE A 162 4.44 -0.64 -19.94
C PHE A 162 3.27 -0.36 -20.90
N ARG A 163 2.73 -1.45 -21.47
CA ARG A 163 1.54 -1.45 -22.32
C ARG A 163 0.62 -2.57 -21.85
N PRO A 164 -0.63 -2.28 -21.45
CA PRO A 164 -1.59 -3.31 -21.08
C PRO A 164 -1.80 -4.32 -22.21
N GLY A 165 -1.90 -5.60 -21.88
CA GLY A 165 -2.14 -6.68 -22.86
C GLY A 165 -0.90 -7.15 -23.62
N LYS A 166 0.24 -6.47 -23.54
CA LYS A 166 1.50 -6.97 -24.03
C LYS A 166 1.99 -8.05 -23.06
N LYS A 167 2.15 -9.28 -23.51
CA LYS A 167 2.79 -10.32 -22.68
C LYS A 167 4.19 -9.85 -22.33
N VAL A 168 4.43 -9.56 -21.07
CA VAL A 168 5.77 -9.34 -20.56
C VAL A 168 6.49 -10.69 -20.71
N PRO A 169 7.66 -10.76 -21.33
CA PRO A 169 8.42 -12.00 -21.37
C PRO A 169 8.55 -12.51 -19.93
N LYS A 170 8.24 -13.78 -19.70
CA LYS A 170 8.55 -14.40 -18.42
C LYS A 170 10.06 -14.22 -18.24
N ALA A 171 10.46 -13.37 -17.29
CA ALA A 171 11.86 -13.33 -16.90
C ALA A 171 12.25 -14.76 -16.55
N ASP A 172 13.37 -15.23 -17.09
CA ASP A 172 13.88 -16.54 -16.74
C ASP A 172 13.85 -16.65 -15.21
N THR A 173 13.24 -17.72 -14.72
CA THR A 173 13.05 -17.96 -13.28
C THR A 173 14.38 -17.92 -12.51
N GLN A 174 15.50 -18.07 -13.24
CA GLN A 174 16.86 -17.91 -12.75
C GLN A 174 17.25 -16.45 -12.49
N GLN A 175 16.85 -15.51 -13.35
CA GLN A 175 17.16 -14.08 -13.15
C GLN A 175 16.33 -13.45 -12.00
N ALA A 176 15.09 -13.89 -11.81
CA ALA A 176 14.28 -13.47 -10.68
C ALA A 176 14.87 -13.96 -9.35
N LYS A 177 15.39 -15.19 -9.29
CA LYS A 177 16.09 -15.72 -8.12
C LYS A 177 17.41 -15.01 -7.83
N LEU A 178 18.20 -14.71 -8.86
CA LEU A 178 19.45 -13.97 -8.70
C LEU A 178 19.24 -12.53 -8.21
N MET A 179 18.14 -11.89 -8.62
CA MET A 179 17.77 -10.57 -8.09
C MET A 179 17.28 -10.62 -6.64
N GLU A 180 16.63 -11.69 -6.22
CA GLU A 180 16.24 -11.89 -4.81
C GLU A 180 17.47 -12.17 -3.92
N GLU A 181 18.44 -12.93 -4.41
CA GLU A 181 19.69 -13.24 -3.69
C GLU A 181 20.66 -12.05 -3.60
N SER A 182 20.64 -11.12 -4.57
CA SER A 182 21.49 -9.91 -4.55
C SER A 182 20.96 -8.78 -3.65
N LEU A 183 19.79 -8.95 -3.06
CA LEU A 183 19.13 -7.98 -2.17
C LEU A 183 19.08 -8.44 -0.70
N GLN A 184 19.70 -9.59 -0.40
CA GLN A 184 19.96 -10.06 0.97
C GLN A 184 21.35 -9.61 1.45
#